data_5adeff3291c7c70a5806a2627705448b
#
_entry.id   5adeff3291c7c70a5806a2627705448b
#
_cell.length_a   1.000
_cell.length_b   1.000
_cell.length_c   1.000
_cell.angle_alpha   90.00
_cell.angle_beta   90.00
_cell.angle_gamma   90.00
#
_symmetry.space_group_name_H-M   'P 1'
#
loop_
_entity.id
_entity.type
_entity.pdbx_description
1 polymer ?
#
loop_
_entity_poly.entity_id
_entity_poly.type
_entity_poly.pdbx_seq_one_letter_code
_entity_poly.pdbx_strand_id
1 'polypeptide(L)'
;MPTRLNTNFPRLSDPDEFESLVRDICAFEWNDPNTQKFGRKGQKQSGVDVYGRPYKHRGIYRGAQCKLRTKGDQLSESKIKNEVTEARGFPHKLDKLIIVTDAPRDSGTQIIIDKINENEVKNGGFQVVIWFWDDVTERLAAYPGLIVKYYRDFYANLTSLPHVERWVDLPLQVLVGMIETSNRVSTLEDYLRFRGIQIKNLTNMPRPRRILGSNSDHIDGVAIVFDGDNIDFQKHPYLKFVGFIQSVLSRIDETCPVFILARTSVKSSLHDIFGSLDLDQNQVQVISFDRSIMEIADRIFNAVFSYGYSRRGGISTLEICARSISSKPDSALLDMDWQSNLSNKLFPKPEEWAQYFTPALETVRGQVIRQSNITRIQIDSHLPIPAALAIGFHFNIREARVGVWARKSGGSDFKEQFWLSDAHPAIIDNRPKWYKDNVGGTRSAILELTTYVSIHDSVHAFVKSLGLDVDKWVSMSLEVNGKSPESITERQAVAFANQVAQLIRQMNGQGIENVHLFGRIPSALGVLIGQRLQACGRIHLYWFDNPTYRFAFTLS
;
A
#
# COMPACT_ATOMS: atom_id res chain seq x y z
N MET A 1 -18.13 -21.53 16.51
CA MET A 1 -17.15 -22.25 15.66
C MET A 1 -17.08 -21.49 14.36
N PRO A 2 -15.92 -21.06 13.85
CA PRO A 2 -15.86 -20.52 12.51
C PRO A 2 -16.10 -21.68 11.54
N THR A 3 -17.22 -21.63 10.83
CA THR A 3 -17.42 -22.47 9.65
C THR A 3 -16.38 -22.07 8.63
N ARG A 4 -15.47 -23.00 8.27
CA ARG A 4 -14.62 -22.86 7.09
C ARG A 4 -15.55 -22.50 5.93
N LEU A 5 -15.20 -21.47 5.18
CA LEU A 5 -15.90 -21.13 3.95
C LEU A 5 -15.78 -22.33 3.00
N ASN A 6 -16.82 -23.17 2.94
CA ASN A 6 -17.01 -24.14 1.87
C ASN A 6 -17.41 -23.37 0.60
N THR A 7 -16.50 -22.58 0.07
CA THR A 7 -16.71 -21.80 -1.13
C THR A 7 -16.38 -22.70 -2.31
N ASN A 8 -17.40 -23.27 -2.95
CA ASN A 8 -17.25 -24.00 -4.20
C ASN A 8 -16.90 -23.02 -5.32
N PHE A 9 -15.61 -22.69 -5.48
CA PHE A 9 -15.16 -21.94 -6.64
C PHE A 9 -15.43 -22.75 -7.92
N PRO A 10 -15.99 -22.13 -8.98
CA PRO A 10 -16.13 -22.79 -10.27
C PRO A 10 -14.74 -23.15 -10.81
N ARG A 11 -14.62 -24.31 -11.43
CA ARG A 11 -13.37 -24.75 -12.06
C ARG A 11 -13.06 -23.90 -13.27
N LEU A 12 -11.80 -23.51 -13.42
CA LEU A 12 -11.33 -22.82 -14.61
C LEU A 12 -11.34 -23.83 -15.78
N SER A 13 -11.83 -23.40 -16.93
CA SER A 13 -11.88 -24.24 -18.13
C SER A 13 -10.72 -23.98 -19.09
N ASP A 14 -10.05 -22.82 -18.96
CA ASP A 14 -8.89 -22.46 -19.76
C ASP A 14 -7.60 -22.92 -19.08
N PRO A 15 -6.79 -23.77 -19.74
CA PRO A 15 -5.51 -24.25 -19.20
C PRO A 15 -4.54 -23.10 -18.90
N ASP A 16 -4.48 -22.05 -19.72
CA ASP A 16 -3.54 -20.95 -19.52
C ASP A 16 -3.93 -20.08 -18.32
N GLU A 17 -5.23 -19.92 -18.10
CA GLU A 17 -5.77 -19.25 -16.90
C GLU A 17 -5.52 -20.08 -15.64
N PHE A 18 -5.68 -21.40 -15.70
CA PHE A 18 -5.38 -22.31 -14.60
C PHE A 18 -3.89 -22.29 -14.23
N GLU A 19 -2.99 -22.37 -15.21
CA GLU A 19 -1.55 -22.22 -14.98
C GLU A 19 -1.20 -20.85 -14.38
N SER A 20 -1.89 -19.80 -14.80
CA SER A 20 -1.70 -18.45 -14.25
C SER A 20 -2.14 -18.36 -12.80
N LEU A 21 -3.27 -18.97 -12.44
CA LEU A 21 -3.73 -19.07 -11.05
C LEU A 21 -2.73 -19.87 -10.20
N VAL A 22 -2.28 -21.02 -10.68
CA VAL A 22 -1.30 -21.86 -9.97
C VAL A 22 0.02 -21.11 -9.78
N ARG A 23 0.51 -20.38 -10.81
CA ARG A 23 1.70 -19.55 -10.69
C ARG A 23 1.56 -18.52 -9.56
N ASP A 24 0.42 -17.84 -9.50
CA ASP A 24 0.20 -16.81 -8.50
C ASP A 24 0.08 -17.40 -7.08
N ILE A 25 -0.60 -18.53 -6.92
CA ILE A 25 -0.63 -19.25 -5.64
C ILE A 25 0.80 -19.68 -5.23
N CYS A 26 1.56 -20.25 -6.15
CA CYS A 26 2.93 -20.69 -5.89
C CYS A 26 3.84 -19.49 -5.54
N ALA A 27 3.66 -18.32 -6.15
CA ALA A 27 4.42 -17.12 -5.83
C ALA A 27 4.23 -16.71 -4.35
N PHE A 28 3.03 -16.83 -3.82
CA PHE A 28 2.73 -16.58 -2.41
C PHE A 28 3.26 -17.70 -1.50
N GLU A 29 2.96 -18.96 -1.81
CA GLU A 29 3.38 -20.12 -1.00
C GLU A 29 4.92 -20.25 -0.90
N TRP A 30 5.65 -19.84 -1.94
CA TRP A 30 7.11 -19.90 -1.98
C TRP A 30 7.76 -18.58 -1.55
N ASN A 31 6.97 -17.54 -1.33
CA ASN A 31 7.42 -16.18 -1.08
C ASN A 31 8.49 -15.73 -2.11
N ASP A 32 8.20 -16.00 -3.38
CA ASP A 32 9.07 -15.68 -4.50
C ASP A 32 8.33 -14.87 -5.57
N PRO A 33 8.55 -13.55 -5.62
CA PRO A 33 7.92 -12.69 -6.64
C PRO A 33 8.38 -12.99 -8.06
N ASN A 34 9.48 -13.76 -8.22
CA ASN A 34 10.00 -14.16 -9.53
C ASN A 34 9.49 -15.53 -10.00
N THR A 35 8.49 -16.10 -9.30
CA THR A 35 7.80 -17.31 -9.76
C THR A 35 7.18 -17.08 -11.13
N GLN A 36 7.47 -17.95 -12.09
CA GLN A 36 7.11 -17.76 -13.49
C GLN A 36 6.67 -19.07 -14.17
N LYS A 37 5.96 -18.93 -15.28
CA LYS A 37 5.66 -20.05 -16.17
C LYS A 37 6.92 -20.49 -16.93
N PHE A 38 7.04 -21.78 -17.21
CA PHE A 38 8.16 -22.35 -17.97
C PHE A 38 7.78 -22.58 -19.42
N GLY A 39 8.34 -21.77 -20.32
CA GLY A 39 8.11 -21.87 -21.77
C GLY A 39 6.75 -21.28 -22.21
N ARG A 40 6.38 -21.60 -23.43
CA ARG A 40 5.13 -21.21 -24.09
C ARG A 40 4.38 -22.45 -24.55
N LYS A 41 3.07 -22.33 -24.75
CA LYS A 41 2.23 -23.39 -25.34
C LYS A 41 2.87 -23.97 -26.61
N GLY A 42 3.06 -25.27 -26.65
CA GLY A 42 3.72 -26.00 -27.76
C GLY A 42 5.25 -26.13 -27.63
N GLN A 43 5.89 -25.58 -26.61
CA GLN A 43 7.29 -25.86 -26.30
C GLN A 43 7.40 -27.03 -25.31
N LYS A 44 8.51 -27.76 -25.36
CA LYS A 44 8.78 -28.85 -24.39
C LYS A 44 9.02 -28.24 -23.00
N GLN A 45 8.16 -28.54 -22.04
CA GLN A 45 8.16 -27.97 -20.69
C GLN A 45 8.79 -28.89 -19.63
N SER A 46 9.28 -30.05 -20.03
CA SER A 46 9.95 -31.03 -19.14
C SER A 46 9.17 -31.32 -17.86
N GLY A 47 7.83 -31.50 -17.94
CA GLY A 47 6.99 -31.82 -16.80
C GLY A 47 6.88 -30.72 -15.71
N VAL A 48 7.17 -29.45 -16.05
CA VAL A 48 7.07 -28.31 -15.14
C VAL A 48 6.48 -27.13 -15.88
N ASP A 49 5.28 -26.69 -15.49
CA ASP A 49 4.61 -25.53 -16.09
C ASP A 49 4.93 -24.22 -15.36
N VAL A 50 5.15 -24.31 -14.03
CA VAL A 50 5.47 -23.18 -13.17
C VAL A 50 6.66 -23.52 -12.31
N TYR A 51 7.59 -22.57 -12.13
CA TYR A 51 8.73 -22.75 -11.24
C TYR A 51 9.12 -21.45 -10.52
N GLY A 52 9.77 -21.62 -9.36
CA GLY A 52 10.27 -20.52 -8.55
C GLY A 52 11.31 -21.00 -7.54
N ARG A 53 11.86 -20.03 -6.79
CA ARG A 53 12.86 -20.28 -5.74
C ARG A 53 12.25 -19.96 -4.38
N PRO A 54 12.13 -20.93 -3.46
CA PRO A 54 11.71 -20.60 -2.11
C PRO A 54 12.68 -19.59 -1.48
N TYR A 55 12.15 -18.58 -0.81
CA TYR A 55 12.88 -17.42 -0.30
C TYR A 55 14.22 -17.70 0.41
N LYS A 56 14.40 -18.86 1.04
CA LYS A 56 15.58 -19.22 1.84
C LYS A 56 16.54 -20.23 1.19
N HIS A 57 16.23 -20.76 0.00
CA HIS A 57 17.01 -21.84 -0.60
C HIS A 57 17.74 -21.40 -1.87
N ARG A 58 18.94 -20.85 -1.71
CA ARG A 58 19.79 -20.47 -2.87
C ARG A 58 20.15 -21.71 -3.69
N GLY A 59 19.80 -21.70 -4.99
CA GLY A 59 20.17 -22.75 -5.95
C GLY A 59 19.21 -23.95 -6.00
N ILE A 60 18.13 -23.96 -5.21
CA ILE A 60 17.11 -25.01 -5.22
C ILE A 60 15.81 -24.41 -5.76
N TYR A 61 15.12 -25.16 -6.62
CA TYR A 61 13.87 -24.73 -7.24
C TYR A 61 12.71 -25.61 -6.79
N ARG A 62 11.50 -25.08 -6.84
CA ARG A 62 10.25 -25.80 -6.80
C ARG A 62 9.54 -25.70 -8.12
N GLY A 63 8.89 -26.79 -8.53
CA GLY A 63 8.12 -26.84 -9.76
C GLY A 63 6.66 -27.16 -9.47
N ALA A 64 5.76 -26.70 -10.32
CA ALA A 64 4.38 -27.15 -10.35
C ALA A 64 4.02 -27.55 -11.79
N GLN A 65 3.33 -28.69 -11.92
CA GLN A 65 2.77 -29.22 -13.16
C GLN A 65 1.25 -29.15 -13.09
N CYS A 66 0.63 -28.46 -14.02
CA CYS A 66 -0.81 -28.22 -14.07
C CYS A 66 -1.52 -29.25 -14.94
N LYS A 67 -2.57 -29.87 -14.43
CA LYS A 67 -3.37 -30.87 -15.14
C LYS A 67 -4.85 -30.59 -15.03
N LEU A 68 -5.40 -29.87 -16.02
CA LEU A 68 -6.85 -29.78 -16.22
C LEU A 68 -7.39 -31.07 -16.83
N ARG A 69 -8.48 -31.58 -16.27
CA ARG A 69 -9.14 -32.75 -16.81
C ARG A 69 -10.04 -32.40 -17.98
N THR A 70 -9.84 -33.05 -19.09
CA THR A 70 -10.89 -33.19 -20.10
C THR A 70 -11.97 -34.12 -19.54
N LYS A 71 -13.26 -33.89 -19.84
CA LYS A 71 -14.40 -34.68 -19.33
C LYS A 71 -14.09 -36.19 -19.32
N GLY A 72 -14.07 -36.81 -18.11
CA GLY A 72 -13.89 -38.25 -17.91
C GLY A 72 -12.45 -38.73 -17.72
N ASP A 73 -11.45 -37.89 -17.79
CA ASP A 73 -10.07 -38.30 -17.69
C ASP A 73 -9.60 -38.39 -16.20
N GLN A 74 -9.15 -39.55 -15.76
CA GLN A 74 -8.61 -39.76 -14.41
C GLN A 74 -7.07 -39.60 -14.43
N LEU A 75 -6.51 -39.09 -13.34
CA LEU A 75 -5.07 -39.06 -13.09
C LEU A 75 -4.60 -40.48 -12.77
N SER A 76 -4.30 -41.29 -13.81
CA SER A 76 -3.80 -42.64 -13.62
C SER A 76 -2.35 -42.63 -13.10
N GLU A 77 -1.97 -43.70 -12.41
CA GLU A 77 -0.61 -43.89 -11.89
C GLU A 77 0.46 -43.75 -12.99
N SER A 78 0.18 -44.26 -14.19
CA SER A 78 1.10 -44.14 -15.34
C SER A 78 1.30 -42.67 -15.76
N LYS A 79 0.24 -41.86 -15.78
CA LYS A 79 0.34 -40.44 -16.11
C LYS A 79 1.16 -39.70 -15.06
N ILE A 80 0.92 -39.94 -13.76
CA ILE A 80 1.69 -39.31 -12.69
C ILE A 80 3.16 -39.67 -12.79
N LYS A 81 3.49 -40.95 -12.99
CA LYS A 81 4.85 -41.43 -13.15
C LYS A 81 5.57 -40.80 -14.36
N ASN A 82 4.85 -40.59 -15.46
CA ASN A 82 5.40 -39.90 -16.63
C ASN A 82 5.73 -38.45 -16.32
N GLU A 83 4.85 -37.69 -15.67
CA GLU A 83 5.13 -36.31 -15.28
C GLU A 83 6.35 -36.21 -14.34
N VAL A 84 6.46 -37.09 -13.36
CA VAL A 84 7.63 -37.14 -12.46
C VAL A 84 8.90 -37.47 -13.24
N THR A 85 8.83 -38.38 -14.20
CA THR A 85 9.96 -38.74 -15.06
C THR A 85 10.38 -37.57 -15.96
N GLU A 86 9.43 -36.85 -16.55
CA GLU A 86 9.71 -35.67 -17.34
C GLU A 86 10.32 -34.53 -16.48
N ALA A 87 9.82 -34.34 -15.25
CA ALA A 87 10.32 -33.32 -14.34
C ALA A 87 11.77 -33.54 -13.90
N ARG A 88 12.28 -34.76 -13.94
CA ARG A 88 13.72 -35.03 -13.75
C ARG A 88 14.59 -34.43 -14.85
N GLY A 89 14.02 -34.20 -16.03
CA GLY A 89 14.68 -33.52 -17.16
C GLY A 89 14.60 -31.99 -17.08
N PHE A 90 14.04 -31.42 -16.01
CA PHE A 90 13.99 -29.96 -15.82
C PHE A 90 15.40 -29.39 -15.61
N PRO A 91 15.76 -28.26 -16.25
CA PRO A 91 17.13 -27.75 -16.25
C PRO A 91 17.67 -27.30 -14.89
N HIS A 92 16.80 -27.17 -13.89
CA HIS A 92 17.20 -26.76 -12.54
C HIS A 92 16.91 -27.85 -11.52
N LYS A 93 17.74 -27.93 -10.48
CA LYS A 93 17.57 -28.91 -9.42
C LYS A 93 16.29 -28.60 -8.62
N LEU A 94 15.33 -29.49 -8.66
CA LEU A 94 14.09 -29.41 -7.87
C LEU A 94 14.30 -30.04 -6.48
N ASP A 95 13.70 -29.43 -5.45
CA ASP A 95 13.48 -30.07 -4.14
C ASP A 95 12.06 -30.62 -4.04
N LYS A 96 11.11 -30.01 -4.77
CA LYS A 96 9.70 -30.37 -4.73
C LYS A 96 9.05 -30.18 -6.10
N LEU A 97 8.24 -31.15 -6.51
CA LEU A 97 7.30 -31.04 -7.62
C LEU A 97 5.88 -31.10 -7.09
N ILE A 98 5.05 -30.14 -7.45
CA ILE A 98 3.63 -30.10 -7.10
C ILE A 98 2.81 -30.42 -8.35
N ILE A 99 2.08 -31.52 -8.34
CA ILE A 99 1.12 -31.83 -9.40
C ILE A 99 -0.21 -31.18 -8.98
N VAL A 100 -0.69 -30.24 -9.77
CA VAL A 100 -1.91 -29.47 -9.49
C VAL A 100 -3.01 -29.89 -10.46
N THR A 101 -4.17 -30.27 -9.93
CA THR A 101 -5.29 -30.73 -10.75
C THR A 101 -6.62 -30.15 -10.29
N ASP A 102 -7.54 -29.97 -11.24
CA ASP A 102 -8.94 -29.61 -10.97
C ASP A 102 -9.80 -30.80 -10.50
N ALA A 103 -9.19 -32.00 -10.30
CA ALA A 103 -9.85 -33.17 -9.74
C ALA A 103 -10.29 -32.94 -8.29
N PRO A 104 -11.41 -33.52 -7.84
CA PRO A 104 -11.70 -33.63 -6.41
C PRO A 104 -10.68 -34.55 -5.73
N ARG A 105 -10.51 -34.37 -4.42
CA ARG A 105 -9.58 -35.18 -3.62
C ARG A 105 -9.90 -36.65 -3.73
N ASP A 106 -8.87 -37.46 -3.98
CA ASP A 106 -8.94 -38.90 -4.14
C ASP A 106 -7.85 -39.63 -3.35
N SER A 107 -8.26 -40.51 -2.45
CA SER A 107 -7.35 -41.26 -1.59
C SER A 107 -6.47 -42.27 -2.37
N GLY A 108 -6.98 -42.84 -3.46
CA GLY A 108 -6.21 -43.74 -4.31
C GLY A 108 -5.02 -43.02 -4.94
N THR A 109 -5.23 -41.82 -5.45
CA THR A 109 -4.17 -40.98 -6.00
C THR A 109 -3.15 -40.53 -4.93
N GLN A 110 -3.62 -40.27 -3.69
CA GLN A 110 -2.70 -39.95 -2.58
C GLN A 110 -1.75 -41.11 -2.27
N ILE A 111 -2.28 -42.35 -2.18
CA ILE A 111 -1.48 -43.56 -1.96
C ILE A 111 -0.45 -43.77 -3.10
N ILE A 112 -0.80 -43.44 -4.34
CA ILE A 112 0.14 -43.52 -5.48
C ILE A 112 1.28 -42.52 -5.30
N ILE A 113 0.97 -41.28 -4.90
CA ILE A 113 1.97 -40.25 -4.63
C ILE A 113 2.92 -40.67 -3.50
N ASP A 114 2.40 -41.25 -2.41
CA ASP A 114 3.21 -41.72 -1.29
C ASP A 114 4.21 -42.79 -1.75
N LYS A 115 3.75 -43.77 -2.55
CA LYS A 115 4.63 -44.80 -3.15
C LYS A 115 5.70 -44.19 -4.09
N ILE A 116 5.34 -43.17 -4.84
CA ILE A 116 6.30 -42.48 -5.71
C ILE A 116 7.34 -41.74 -4.85
N ASN A 117 6.93 -41.06 -3.79
CA ASN A 117 7.82 -40.38 -2.86
C ASN A 117 8.82 -41.34 -2.20
N GLU A 118 8.38 -42.52 -1.76
CA GLU A 118 9.28 -43.52 -1.20
C GLU A 118 10.40 -43.91 -2.18
N ASN A 119 10.08 -44.00 -3.46
CA ASN A 119 11.06 -44.30 -4.50
C ASN A 119 11.96 -43.09 -4.82
N GLU A 120 11.41 -41.87 -4.90
CA GLU A 120 12.18 -40.64 -5.15
C GLU A 120 13.19 -40.39 -4.03
N VAL A 121 12.77 -40.50 -2.77
CA VAL A 121 13.67 -40.34 -1.61
C VAL A 121 14.84 -41.33 -1.65
N LYS A 122 14.57 -42.62 -1.97
CA LYS A 122 15.61 -43.65 -2.09
C LYS A 122 16.64 -43.35 -3.19
N ASN A 123 16.21 -42.66 -4.24
CA ASN A 123 17.04 -42.33 -5.39
C ASN A 123 17.65 -40.89 -5.34
N GLY A 124 17.51 -40.18 -4.22
CA GLY A 124 17.99 -38.80 -4.08
C GLY A 124 17.27 -37.81 -4.99
N GLY A 125 16.03 -38.12 -5.37
CA GLY A 125 15.15 -37.26 -6.17
C GLY A 125 14.49 -36.14 -5.35
N PHE A 126 13.42 -35.57 -5.89
CA PHE A 126 12.65 -34.50 -5.27
C PHE A 126 11.36 -35.02 -4.64
N GLN A 127 10.81 -34.28 -3.67
CA GLN A 127 9.50 -34.57 -3.09
C GLN A 127 8.40 -34.32 -4.12
N VAL A 128 7.45 -35.25 -4.26
CA VAL A 128 6.24 -35.07 -5.08
C VAL A 128 5.04 -34.84 -4.19
N VAL A 129 4.25 -33.79 -4.49
CA VAL A 129 3.03 -33.43 -3.77
C VAL A 129 1.92 -33.29 -4.79
N ILE A 130 0.68 -33.63 -4.41
CA ILE A 130 -0.49 -33.35 -5.24
C ILE A 130 -1.39 -32.32 -4.57
N TRP A 131 -1.82 -31.32 -5.35
CA TRP A 131 -2.91 -30.43 -4.98
C TRP A 131 -4.13 -30.76 -5.82
N PHE A 132 -5.18 -31.19 -5.17
CA PHE A 132 -6.50 -31.34 -5.76
C PHE A 132 -7.22 -29.99 -5.81
N TRP A 133 -8.38 -29.95 -6.46
CA TRP A 133 -9.17 -28.73 -6.51
C TRP A 133 -9.52 -28.18 -5.12
N ASP A 134 -9.80 -29.07 -4.17
CA ASP A 134 -10.04 -28.70 -2.78
C ASP A 134 -8.82 -27.97 -2.16
N ASP A 135 -7.61 -28.44 -2.44
CA ASP A 135 -6.38 -27.83 -1.95
C ASP A 135 -6.10 -26.49 -2.63
N VAL A 136 -6.44 -26.37 -3.92
CA VAL A 136 -6.34 -25.11 -4.68
C VAL A 136 -7.32 -24.07 -4.14
N THR A 137 -8.57 -24.48 -3.88
CA THR A 137 -9.61 -23.58 -3.35
C THR A 137 -9.33 -23.15 -1.91
N GLU A 138 -8.76 -24.02 -1.07
CA GLU A 138 -8.34 -23.69 0.29
C GLU A 138 -7.23 -22.61 0.27
N ARG A 139 -6.24 -22.76 -0.61
CA ARG A 139 -5.18 -21.76 -0.81
C ARG A 139 -5.71 -20.48 -1.42
N LEU A 140 -6.56 -20.59 -2.43
CA LEU A 140 -7.22 -19.43 -3.03
C LEU A 140 -8.00 -18.63 -1.99
N ALA A 141 -8.69 -19.29 -1.06
CA ALA A 141 -9.40 -18.65 0.04
C ALA A 141 -8.45 -17.92 1.01
N ALA A 142 -7.19 -18.34 1.10
CA ALA A 142 -6.17 -17.65 1.90
C ALA A 142 -5.64 -16.37 1.23
N TYR A 143 -5.86 -16.20 -0.09
CA TYR A 143 -5.37 -15.07 -0.88
C TYR A 143 -6.51 -14.36 -1.63
N PRO A 144 -7.35 -13.55 -0.98
CA PRO A 144 -8.54 -12.93 -1.56
C PRO A 144 -8.28 -12.08 -2.80
N GLY A 145 -7.10 -11.48 -2.93
CA GLY A 145 -6.74 -10.77 -4.15
C GLY A 145 -6.72 -11.67 -5.39
N LEU A 146 -6.41 -12.98 -5.22
CA LEU A 146 -6.52 -13.94 -6.31
C LEU A 146 -7.98 -14.27 -6.64
N ILE A 147 -8.87 -14.26 -5.63
CA ILE A 147 -10.31 -14.42 -5.87
C ILE A 147 -10.83 -13.27 -6.74
N VAL A 148 -10.47 -12.02 -6.40
CA VAL A 148 -10.84 -10.85 -7.20
C VAL A 148 -10.26 -10.91 -8.61
N LYS A 149 -9.02 -11.41 -8.76
CA LYS A 149 -8.35 -11.50 -10.05
C LYS A 149 -8.97 -12.54 -10.98
N TYR A 150 -9.27 -13.74 -10.47
CA TYR A 150 -9.69 -14.88 -11.29
C TYR A 150 -11.20 -15.15 -11.23
N TYR A 151 -11.89 -14.63 -10.22
CA TYR A 151 -13.32 -14.91 -9.95
C TYR A 151 -14.11 -13.63 -9.65
N ARG A 152 -13.87 -12.57 -10.41
CA ARG A 152 -14.45 -11.24 -10.16
C ARG A 152 -15.97 -11.25 -10.03
N ASP A 153 -16.66 -11.94 -10.94
CA ASP A 153 -18.13 -12.03 -10.92
C ASP A 153 -18.64 -12.90 -9.78
N PHE A 154 -17.87 -13.92 -9.41
CA PHE A 154 -18.16 -14.77 -8.27
C PHE A 154 -17.93 -14.03 -6.95
N TYR A 155 -16.89 -13.20 -6.89
CA TYR A 155 -16.61 -12.32 -5.76
C TYR A 155 -17.72 -11.29 -5.56
N ALA A 156 -18.24 -10.69 -6.61
CA ALA A 156 -19.37 -9.76 -6.53
C ALA A 156 -20.63 -10.42 -5.93
N ASN A 157 -20.83 -11.73 -6.16
CA ASN A 157 -21.93 -12.50 -5.56
C ASN A 157 -21.61 -12.98 -4.13
N LEU A 158 -20.32 -13.15 -3.77
CA LEU A 158 -19.88 -13.47 -2.40
C LEU A 158 -19.94 -12.26 -1.48
N THR A 159 -19.87 -11.04 -2.03
CA THR A 159 -19.95 -9.79 -1.27
C THR A 159 -21.33 -9.55 -0.65
N SER A 160 -22.33 -10.32 -1.02
CA SER A 160 -23.59 -10.41 -0.26
C SER A 160 -23.49 -11.23 1.05
N LEU A 161 -22.34 -11.87 1.33
CA LEU A 161 -22.08 -12.62 2.56
C LEU A 161 -21.31 -11.75 3.58
N PRO A 162 -21.83 -11.49 4.78
CA PRO A 162 -21.34 -10.43 5.68
C PRO A 162 -19.94 -10.63 6.29
N HIS A 163 -19.19 -11.67 5.95
CA HIS A 163 -17.95 -12.04 6.63
C HIS A 163 -16.66 -12.07 5.77
N VAL A 164 -16.75 -12.10 4.44
CA VAL A 164 -15.57 -12.18 3.54
C VAL A 164 -15.03 -10.82 3.14
N GLU A 165 -15.88 -9.77 3.24
CA GLU A 165 -15.60 -8.43 2.72
C GLU A 165 -14.61 -7.58 3.54
N ARG A 166 -14.36 -7.93 4.81
CA ARG A 166 -13.87 -6.88 5.73
C ARG A 166 -12.36 -6.67 5.76
N TRP A 167 -11.53 -7.61 5.35
CA TRP A 167 -10.09 -7.46 5.60
C TRP A 167 -9.24 -7.09 4.38
N VAL A 168 -9.70 -7.36 3.14
CA VAL A 168 -8.97 -6.93 1.92
C VAL A 168 -8.94 -5.41 1.81
N ASP A 169 -10.02 -4.77 2.26
CA ASP A 169 -10.23 -3.33 2.22
C ASP A 169 -9.82 -2.63 3.53
N LEU A 170 -9.33 -3.39 4.52
CA LEU A 170 -8.87 -2.79 5.77
C LEU A 170 -7.47 -2.20 5.62
N PRO A 171 -7.21 -1.04 6.26
CA PRO A 171 -5.88 -0.45 6.30
C PRO A 171 -4.84 -1.39 6.89
N LEU A 172 -3.58 -1.23 6.45
CA LEU A 172 -2.45 -1.92 7.06
C LEU A 172 -2.39 -1.64 8.55
N GLN A 173 -2.24 -2.69 9.36
CA GLN A 173 -2.30 -2.63 10.80
C GLN A 173 -1.04 -3.19 11.45
N VAL A 174 -0.47 -2.43 12.39
CA VAL A 174 0.65 -2.88 13.22
C VAL A 174 0.22 -2.91 14.69
N LEU A 175 0.47 -4.03 15.35
CA LEU A 175 0.39 -4.12 16.80
C LEU A 175 1.68 -3.57 17.41
N VAL A 176 1.56 -2.57 18.28
CA VAL A 176 2.70 -2.04 19.04
C VAL A 176 2.57 -2.46 20.49
N GLY A 177 3.44 -3.38 20.92
CA GLY A 177 3.55 -3.85 22.29
C GLY A 177 4.64 -3.11 23.04
N MET A 178 4.30 -2.54 24.21
CA MET A 178 5.27 -1.86 25.09
C MET A 178 4.90 -2.07 26.54
N ILE A 179 5.90 -2.05 27.42
CA ILE A 179 5.69 -2.10 28.87
C ILE A 179 5.49 -0.69 29.41
N GLU A 180 6.29 0.26 28.91
CA GLU A 180 6.26 1.66 29.31
C GLU A 180 6.13 2.54 28.08
N THR A 181 5.33 3.59 28.20
CA THR A 181 5.20 4.60 27.14
C THR A 181 6.34 5.59 27.22
N SER A 182 6.98 5.87 26.09
CA SER A 182 7.98 6.92 25.97
C SER A 182 7.66 7.88 24.83
N ASN A 183 8.25 9.07 24.86
CA ASN A 183 8.12 10.02 23.76
C ASN A 183 8.63 9.45 22.43
N ARG A 184 9.65 8.58 22.48
CA ARG A 184 10.18 7.92 21.27
C ARG A 184 9.17 6.96 20.65
N VAL A 185 8.44 6.22 21.47
CA VAL A 185 7.39 5.32 20.99
C VAL A 185 6.25 6.11 20.35
N SER A 186 5.78 7.17 21.02
CA SER A 186 4.74 8.05 20.45
C SER A 186 5.18 8.66 19.12
N THR A 187 6.44 9.08 19.03
CA THR A 187 7.02 9.57 17.77
C THR A 187 7.03 8.49 16.69
N LEU A 188 7.41 7.24 17.01
CA LEU A 188 7.38 6.11 16.06
C LEU A 188 5.96 5.86 15.55
N GLU A 189 4.97 5.88 16.45
CA GLU A 189 3.57 5.71 16.08
C GLU A 189 3.11 6.78 15.10
N ASP A 190 3.45 8.05 15.34
CA ASP A 190 3.12 9.15 14.46
C ASP A 190 3.78 8.98 13.08
N TYR A 191 5.05 8.60 13.03
CA TYR A 191 5.74 8.31 11.76
C TYR A 191 5.09 7.18 10.96
N LEU A 192 4.58 6.13 11.63
CA LEU A 192 3.87 5.03 10.98
C LEU A 192 2.48 5.49 10.48
N ARG A 193 1.74 6.28 11.28
CA ARG A 193 0.45 6.86 10.88
C ARG A 193 0.60 7.78 9.66
N PHE A 194 1.66 8.59 9.60
CA PHE A 194 1.92 9.46 8.45
C PHE A 194 2.13 8.67 7.14
N ARG A 195 2.57 7.41 7.24
CA ARG A 195 2.74 6.49 6.12
C ARG A 195 1.49 5.66 5.81
N GLY A 196 0.43 5.84 6.54
CA GLY A 196 -0.84 5.15 6.32
C GLY A 196 -1.00 3.81 7.04
N ILE A 197 -0.20 3.56 8.08
CA ILE A 197 -0.34 2.37 8.93
C ILE A 197 -1.21 2.72 10.15
N GLN A 198 -2.24 1.93 10.38
CA GLN A 198 -3.00 2.00 11.63
C GLN A 198 -2.25 1.30 12.77
N ILE A 199 -2.24 1.93 13.93
CA ILE A 199 -1.57 1.42 15.13
C ILE A 199 -2.58 0.90 16.13
N LYS A 200 -2.34 -0.32 16.61
CA LYS A 200 -3.08 -0.92 17.72
C LYS A 200 -2.15 -1.11 18.92
N ASN A 201 -2.35 -0.28 19.93
CA ASN A 201 -1.49 -0.29 21.13
C ASN A 201 -1.87 -1.38 22.12
N LEU A 202 -0.85 -2.03 22.69
CA LEU A 202 -0.96 -3.09 23.67
C LEU A 202 -0.38 -2.67 25.04
N THR A 203 -0.60 -1.43 25.46
CA THR A 203 0.00 -0.85 26.67
C THR A 203 -0.44 -1.50 27.98
N ASN A 204 -1.65 -2.03 28.08
CA ASN A 204 -2.21 -2.57 29.33
C ASN A 204 -2.32 -4.10 29.35
N MET A 205 -1.56 -4.82 28.52
CA MET A 205 -1.60 -6.29 28.42
C MET A 205 -3.03 -6.84 28.58
N PRO A 206 -4.00 -6.38 27.80
CA PRO A 206 -5.35 -6.93 27.87
C PRO A 206 -5.27 -8.40 27.50
N ARG A 207 -6.20 -9.22 28.00
CA ARG A 207 -6.16 -10.67 27.71
C ARG A 207 -6.05 -10.88 26.19
N PRO A 208 -5.11 -11.72 25.70
CA PRO A 208 -4.86 -11.92 24.26
C PRO A 208 -6.14 -12.21 23.46
N ARG A 209 -7.11 -12.91 24.03
CA ARG A 209 -8.44 -13.16 23.43
C ARG A 209 -9.26 -11.88 23.15
N ARG A 210 -9.02 -10.78 23.87
CA ARG A 210 -9.71 -9.50 23.62
C ARG A 210 -9.07 -8.67 22.53
N ILE A 211 -7.76 -8.83 22.31
CA ILE A 211 -7.01 -8.07 21.32
C ILE A 211 -7.13 -8.69 19.94
N LEU A 212 -6.94 -10.00 19.91
CA LEU A 212 -6.94 -10.80 18.69
C LEU A 212 -8.31 -11.40 18.38
N GLY A 213 -9.39 -11.10 19.07
CA GLY A 213 -10.76 -11.57 18.87
C GLY A 213 -11.02 -12.38 17.59
N SER A 214 -12.18 -12.32 17.01
CA SER A 214 -12.48 -12.89 15.67
C SER A 214 -11.73 -12.18 14.51
N ASN A 215 -10.93 -11.14 14.81
CA ASN A 215 -10.23 -10.27 13.85
C ASN A 215 -8.70 -10.40 13.93
N SER A 216 -8.14 -11.50 14.45
CA SER A 216 -6.68 -11.75 14.43
C SER A 216 -6.11 -11.83 13.01
N ASP A 217 -6.98 -12.03 12.02
CA ASP A 217 -6.61 -12.16 10.61
C ASP A 217 -6.17 -10.83 9.96
N HIS A 218 -6.22 -9.70 10.69
CA HIS A 218 -5.99 -8.36 10.13
C HIS A 218 -4.71 -7.67 10.61
N ILE A 219 -3.75 -8.41 11.16
CA ILE A 219 -2.48 -7.86 11.59
C ILE A 219 -1.46 -8.04 10.48
N ASP A 220 -0.89 -6.94 10.03
CA ASP A 220 0.11 -6.91 8.96
C ASP A 220 1.55 -6.75 9.51
N GLY A 221 1.71 -6.57 10.83
CA GLY A 221 3.00 -6.52 11.49
C GLY A 221 2.91 -6.39 13.01
N VAL A 222 3.96 -6.77 13.71
CA VAL A 222 4.08 -6.63 15.17
C VAL A 222 5.37 -5.90 15.50
N ALA A 223 5.29 -4.83 16.26
CA ALA A 223 6.45 -4.12 16.81
C ALA A 223 6.43 -4.20 18.35
N ILE A 224 7.50 -4.72 18.92
CA ILE A 224 7.67 -4.90 20.35
C ILE A 224 8.77 -3.97 20.80
N VAL A 225 8.48 -3.05 21.72
CA VAL A 225 9.38 -1.99 22.12
C VAL A 225 9.89 -2.17 23.54
N PHE A 226 11.21 -2.18 23.67
CA PHE A 226 11.94 -2.19 24.94
C PHE A 226 12.80 -0.92 25.02
N ASP A 227 12.24 0.14 25.59
CA ASP A 227 12.88 1.47 25.66
C ASP A 227 13.59 1.74 27.02
N GLY A 228 13.71 0.75 27.90
CA GLY A 228 14.43 0.86 29.16
C GLY A 228 15.91 0.54 29.04
N ASP A 229 16.78 1.24 29.82
CA ASP A 229 18.22 1.00 29.84
C ASP A 229 18.63 -0.22 30.69
N ASN A 230 17.81 -0.60 31.69
CA ASN A 230 18.04 -1.71 32.61
C ASN A 230 16.81 -2.64 32.66
N ILE A 231 16.66 -3.48 31.65
CA ILE A 231 15.56 -4.42 31.60
C ILE A 231 15.98 -5.74 32.24
N ASP A 232 15.39 -6.08 33.37
CA ASP A 232 15.56 -7.37 34.00
C ASP A 232 14.42 -8.31 33.59
N PHE A 233 14.69 -9.14 32.60
CA PHE A 233 13.69 -10.04 32.00
C PHE A 233 13.24 -11.15 32.94
N GLN A 234 13.93 -11.40 34.04
CA GLN A 234 13.54 -12.38 35.07
C GLN A 234 12.55 -11.79 36.08
N LYS A 235 12.41 -10.46 36.10
CA LYS A 235 11.46 -9.79 36.99
C LYS A 235 10.09 -9.59 36.34
N HIS A 236 9.08 -9.72 37.16
CA HIS A 236 7.75 -9.21 36.86
C HIS A 236 7.81 -7.66 36.76
N PRO A 237 7.34 -6.98 35.67
CA PRO A 237 6.34 -7.43 34.68
C PRO A 237 6.88 -8.04 33.37
N TYR A 238 8.18 -8.09 33.14
CA TYR A 238 8.76 -8.52 31.86
C TYR A 238 8.45 -9.98 31.53
N LEU A 239 8.45 -10.90 32.49
CA LEU A 239 8.03 -12.29 32.27
C LEU A 239 6.59 -12.40 31.78
N LYS A 240 5.68 -11.57 32.32
CA LYS A 240 4.29 -11.54 31.82
C LYS A 240 4.21 -11.02 30.41
N PHE A 241 5.01 -10.01 30.08
CA PHE A 241 5.05 -9.41 28.77
C PHE A 241 5.59 -10.41 27.74
N VAL A 242 6.64 -11.13 28.04
CA VAL A 242 7.20 -12.19 27.18
C VAL A 242 6.16 -13.28 26.91
N GLY A 243 5.49 -13.80 27.95
CA GLY A 243 4.42 -14.79 27.78
C GLY A 243 3.22 -14.26 27.00
N PHE A 244 2.92 -12.96 27.12
CA PHE A 244 1.90 -12.29 26.33
C PHE A 244 2.30 -12.25 24.85
N ILE A 245 3.55 -11.88 24.55
CA ILE A 245 4.09 -11.85 23.18
C ILE A 245 4.07 -13.24 22.54
N GLN A 246 4.50 -14.27 23.25
CA GLN A 246 4.39 -15.67 22.78
C GLN A 246 2.95 -16.00 22.39
N SER A 247 1.98 -15.61 23.22
CA SER A 247 0.56 -15.82 22.94
C SER A 247 0.04 -14.99 21.76
N VAL A 248 0.66 -13.86 21.41
CA VAL A 248 0.35 -13.10 20.20
C VAL A 248 0.95 -13.78 18.98
N LEU A 249 2.24 -14.13 19.05
CA LEU A 249 2.99 -14.74 17.95
C LEU A 249 2.43 -16.10 17.54
N SER A 250 1.94 -16.90 18.52
CA SER A 250 1.29 -18.19 18.22
C SER A 250 -0.03 -18.08 17.45
N ARG A 251 -0.54 -16.89 17.21
CA ARG A 251 -1.84 -16.63 16.57
C ARG A 251 -1.75 -15.81 15.28
N ILE A 252 -0.59 -15.26 14.97
CA ILE A 252 -0.33 -14.56 13.72
C ILE A 252 0.27 -15.52 12.71
N ASP A 253 0.16 -15.16 11.44
CA ASP A 253 0.79 -15.89 10.34
C ASP A 253 2.32 -15.95 10.53
N GLU A 254 2.93 -17.10 10.29
CA GLU A 254 4.39 -17.33 10.43
C GLU A 254 5.22 -16.40 9.54
N THR A 255 4.63 -15.84 8.48
CA THR A 255 5.29 -14.90 7.57
C THR A 255 5.07 -13.44 7.95
N CYS A 256 4.22 -13.15 8.94
CA CYS A 256 3.97 -11.80 9.42
C CYS A 256 5.24 -11.17 10.00
N PRO A 257 5.66 -9.97 9.56
CA PRO A 257 6.88 -9.35 10.04
C PRO A 257 6.79 -8.96 11.52
N VAL A 258 7.77 -9.39 12.30
CA VAL A 258 7.89 -9.08 13.73
C VAL A 258 9.17 -8.27 13.96
N PHE A 259 9.03 -7.12 14.61
CA PHE A 259 10.12 -6.22 14.95
C PHE A 259 10.31 -6.16 16.44
N ILE A 260 11.54 -6.26 16.88
CA ILE A 260 11.93 -6.02 18.26
C ILE A 260 12.82 -4.79 18.29
N LEU A 261 12.32 -3.77 18.94
CA LEU A 261 12.97 -2.49 19.09
C LEU A 261 13.55 -2.42 20.51
N ALA A 262 14.87 -2.44 20.62
CA ALA A 262 15.53 -2.39 21.91
C ALA A 262 16.74 -1.46 21.87
N ARG A 263 17.07 -0.84 23.00
CA ARG A 263 18.30 -0.08 23.12
C ARG A 263 19.52 -0.99 23.00
N THR A 264 20.63 -0.45 22.54
CA THR A 264 21.86 -1.23 22.31
C THR A 264 22.37 -1.85 23.61
N SER A 265 22.16 -1.20 24.76
CA SER A 265 22.47 -1.70 26.09
C SER A 265 21.74 -3.00 26.46
N VAL A 266 20.60 -3.28 25.87
CA VAL A 266 19.72 -4.42 26.15
C VAL A 266 19.86 -5.55 25.13
N LYS A 267 20.47 -5.27 23.98
CA LYS A 267 20.50 -6.18 22.82
C LYS A 267 21.13 -7.55 23.12
N SER A 268 22.17 -7.62 23.95
CA SER A 268 22.83 -8.89 24.36
C SER A 268 21.91 -9.79 25.18
N SER A 269 21.11 -9.21 26.06
CA SER A 269 20.14 -9.94 26.90
C SER A 269 18.93 -10.44 26.13
N LEU A 270 18.55 -9.74 25.03
CA LEU A 270 17.48 -10.17 24.15
C LEU A 270 17.82 -11.47 23.40
N HIS A 271 19.09 -11.70 23.06
CA HIS A 271 19.51 -12.91 22.36
C HIS A 271 19.27 -14.17 23.20
N ASP A 272 19.50 -14.11 24.51
CA ASP A 272 19.24 -15.21 25.43
C ASP A 272 17.74 -15.48 25.61
N ILE A 273 16.91 -14.43 25.50
CA ILE A 273 15.44 -14.55 25.58
C ILE A 273 14.88 -15.16 24.31
N PHE A 274 15.41 -14.80 23.15
CA PHE A 274 14.96 -15.38 21.86
C PHE A 274 15.32 -16.84 21.72
N GLY A 275 16.47 -17.27 22.25
CA GLY A 275 16.83 -18.68 22.37
C GLY A 275 15.83 -19.50 23.20
N SER A 276 15.20 -18.85 24.21
CA SER A 276 14.17 -19.48 25.06
C SER A 276 12.75 -19.40 24.48
N LEU A 277 12.49 -18.57 23.47
CA LEU A 277 11.15 -18.32 22.89
C LEU A 277 10.85 -19.14 21.64
N ASP A 278 11.78 -19.99 21.20
CA ASP A 278 11.66 -20.82 19.97
C ASP A 278 11.18 -19.99 18.74
N LEU A 279 11.62 -18.73 18.68
CA LEU A 279 11.27 -17.82 17.58
C LEU A 279 12.18 -18.10 16.38
N ASP A 280 11.60 -18.28 15.22
CA ASP A 280 12.38 -18.28 13.97
C ASP A 280 13.10 -16.92 13.84
N GLN A 281 14.43 -16.93 13.98
CA GLN A 281 15.29 -15.74 13.86
C GLN A 281 15.10 -15.03 12.51
N ASN A 282 14.50 -15.68 11.53
CA ASN A 282 14.25 -15.12 10.20
C ASN A 282 12.93 -14.33 10.12
N GLN A 283 11.99 -14.58 11.02
CA GLN A 283 10.73 -13.85 11.13
C GLN A 283 10.90 -12.58 11.96
N VAL A 284 11.84 -12.60 12.92
CA VAL A 284 12.04 -11.53 13.88
C VAL A 284 13.23 -10.66 13.49
N GLN A 285 12.98 -9.37 13.30
CA GLN A 285 14.02 -8.37 13.07
C GLN A 285 14.32 -7.59 14.35
N VAL A 286 15.51 -7.76 14.89
CA VAL A 286 15.98 -6.95 16.04
C VAL A 286 16.59 -5.66 15.52
N ILE A 287 16.01 -4.54 15.89
CA ILE A 287 16.45 -3.20 15.47
C ILE A 287 16.88 -2.42 16.73
N SER A 288 18.06 -1.78 16.67
CA SER A 288 18.46 -0.86 17.74
C SER A 288 17.51 0.34 17.79
N PHE A 289 16.88 0.55 18.94
CA PHE A 289 15.98 1.67 19.17
C PHE A 289 16.73 3.00 19.37
N ASP A 290 18.07 2.99 19.42
CA ASP A 290 18.91 4.20 19.44
C ASP A 290 19.06 4.85 18.06
N ARG A 291 18.69 4.15 17.00
CA ARG A 291 18.70 4.69 15.63
C ARG A 291 17.67 5.80 15.44
N SER A 292 17.76 6.50 14.31
CA SER A 292 16.74 7.44 13.90
C SER A 292 15.36 6.78 13.88
N ILE A 293 14.38 7.39 14.54
CA ILE A 293 13.00 6.90 14.56
C ILE A 293 12.42 6.83 13.15
N MET A 294 12.80 7.76 12.28
CA MET A 294 12.41 7.77 10.87
C MET A 294 12.91 6.52 10.14
N GLU A 295 14.19 6.15 10.31
CA GLU A 295 14.74 4.92 9.71
C GLU A 295 14.03 3.66 10.22
N ILE A 296 13.70 3.63 11.51
CA ILE A 296 12.94 2.52 12.11
C ILE A 296 11.55 2.44 11.50
N ALA A 297 10.85 3.57 11.40
CA ALA A 297 9.53 3.65 10.80
C ALA A 297 9.53 3.22 9.33
N ASP A 298 10.54 3.64 8.55
CA ASP A 298 10.70 3.23 7.15
C ASP A 298 10.90 1.71 7.00
N ARG A 299 11.72 1.12 7.89
CA ARG A 299 11.93 -0.33 7.88
C ARG A 299 10.66 -1.11 8.20
N ILE A 300 9.93 -0.68 9.22
CA ILE A 300 8.65 -1.29 9.61
C ILE A 300 7.65 -1.12 8.47
N PHE A 301 7.48 0.09 7.96
CA PHE A 301 6.56 0.37 6.86
C PHE A 301 6.85 -0.49 5.64
N ASN A 302 8.11 -0.56 5.21
CA ASN A 302 8.50 -1.30 4.01
C ASN A 302 8.18 -2.80 4.12
N ALA A 303 8.45 -3.41 5.27
CA ALA A 303 8.15 -4.82 5.49
C ALA A 303 6.65 -5.09 5.63
N VAL A 304 5.94 -4.24 6.39
CA VAL A 304 4.49 -4.33 6.60
C VAL A 304 3.73 -4.11 5.29
N PHE A 305 4.15 -3.12 4.50
CA PHE A 305 3.55 -2.87 3.18
C PHE A 305 3.76 -4.07 2.24
N SER A 306 4.98 -4.57 2.15
CA SER A 306 5.29 -5.72 1.29
C SER A 306 4.50 -6.96 1.69
N TYR A 307 4.43 -7.26 2.99
CA TYR A 307 3.65 -8.37 3.53
C TYR A 307 2.15 -8.19 3.29
N GLY A 308 1.60 -7.06 3.72
CA GLY A 308 0.16 -6.77 3.60
C GLY A 308 -0.31 -6.69 2.16
N TYR A 309 0.51 -6.11 1.25
CA TYR A 309 0.27 -6.09 -0.19
C TYR A 309 0.27 -7.50 -0.79
N SER A 310 1.27 -8.32 -0.46
CA SER A 310 1.37 -9.71 -0.94
C SER A 310 0.20 -10.54 -0.43
N ARG A 311 -0.11 -10.44 0.86
CA ARG A 311 -1.22 -11.17 1.49
C ARG A 311 -2.58 -10.86 0.85
N ARG A 312 -2.75 -9.63 0.33
CA ARG A 312 -3.97 -9.22 -0.41
C ARG A 312 -3.94 -9.58 -1.90
N GLY A 313 -2.99 -10.43 -2.31
CA GLY A 313 -2.91 -10.96 -3.67
C GLY A 313 -2.35 -10.02 -4.71
N GLY A 314 -1.56 -9.01 -4.29
CA GLY A 314 -0.94 -8.08 -5.21
C GLY A 314 -1.97 -7.25 -5.98
N ILE A 315 -2.76 -6.47 -5.27
CA ILE A 315 -3.84 -5.62 -5.82
C ILE A 315 -3.34 -4.73 -6.97
N SER A 316 -4.11 -4.62 -8.05
CA SER A 316 -3.76 -3.75 -9.19
C SER A 316 -4.17 -2.29 -8.99
N THR A 317 -5.08 -2.03 -8.05
CA THR A 317 -5.52 -0.69 -7.66
C THR A 317 -5.24 -0.49 -6.18
N LEU A 318 -4.40 0.48 -5.86
CA LEU A 318 -4.05 0.84 -4.50
C LEU A 318 -4.93 2.01 -4.05
N GLU A 319 -5.63 1.85 -2.93
CA GLU A 319 -6.40 2.92 -2.31
C GLU A 319 -5.63 3.57 -1.17
N ILE A 320 -5.54 4.90 -1.24
CA ILE A 320 -4.90 5.77 -0.24
C ILE A 320 -5.95 6.76 0.26
N CYS A 321 -6.27 6.73 1.53
CA CYS A 321 -7.00 7.79 2.19
C CYS A 321 -6.02 8.72 2.91
N ALA A 322 -6.08 10.02 2.62
CA ALA A 322 -5.27 11.02 3.30
C ALA A 322 -6.21 12.08 3.90
N ARG A 323 -6.22 12.17 5.24
CA ARG A 323 -7.26 12.92 5.94
C ARG A 323 -6.72 13.79 7.09
N SER A 324 -7.31 14.96 7.18
CA SER A 324 -7.15 15.90 8.31
C SER A 324 -8.41 16.07 9.14
N ILE A 325 -9.46 15.32 8.82
CA ILE A 325 -10.75 15.36 9.52
C ILE A 325 -11.16 13.95 9.94
N SER A 326 -12.08 13.85 10.89
CA SER A 326 -12.58 12.62 11.51
C SER A 326 -13.52 11.80 10.58
N SER A 327 -13.14 11.61 9.33
CA SER A 327 -13.81 10.65 8.44
C SER A 327 -13.08 9.31 8.50
N LYS A 328 -13.82 8.20 8.62
CA LYS A 328 -13.20 6.88 8.42
C LYS A 328 -13.26 6.56 6.94
N PRO A 329 -12.17 6.11 6.32
CA PRO A 329 -12.24 5.57 4.97
C PRO A 329 -13.10 4.29 5.01
N ASP A 330 -14.00 4.16 4.05
CA ASP A 330 -14.79 2.94 3.89
C ASP A 330 -13.90 1.77 3.44
N SER A 331 -12.88 2.07 2.64
CA SER A 331 -11.85 1.14 2.20
C SER A 331 -10.58 1.92 1.85
N ALA A 332 -9.44 1.57 2.41
CA ALA A 332 -8.14 2.08 1.96
C ALA A 332 -7.01 1.20 2.51
N LEU A 333 -6.08 0.74 1.67
CA LEU A 333 -4.91 0.01 2.14
C LEU A 333 -4.01 0.89 3.01
N LEU A 334 -3.86 2.16 2.62
CA LEU A 334 -3.09 3.15 3.37
C LEU A 334 -4.02 4.25 3.90
N ASP A 335 -4.17 4.33 5.21
CA ASP A 335 -4.92 5.39 5.90
C ASP A 335 -3.95 6.40 6.52
N MET A 336 -3.56 7.41 5.72
CA MET A 336 -2.69 8.51 6.16
C MET A 336 -3.46 9.45 7.07
N ASP A 337 -3.54 9.11 8.35
CA ASP A 337 -4.22 9.90 9.37
C ASP A 337 -3.32 11.03 9.88
N TRP A 338 -3.55 12.22 9.36
CA TRP A 338 -2.84 13.44 9.72
C TRP A 338 -3.66 14.38 10.63
N GLN A 339 -4.77 13.89 11.21
CA GLN A 339 -5.68 14.74 11.99
C GLN A 339 -5.02 15.44 13.17
N SER A 340 -4.10 14.76 13.86
CA SER A 340 -3.38 15.34 15.01
C SER A 340 -2.53 16.55 14.64
N ASN A 341 -2.08 16.64 13.39
CA ASN A 341 -1.15 17.63 12.90
C ASN A 341 -1.77 18.62 11.88
N LEU A 342 -2.84 18.19 11.22
CA LEU A 342 -3.57 18.95 10.21
C LEU A 342 -5.05 19.07 10.61
N SER A 343 -5.38 19.81 11.63
CA SER A 343 -6.77 20.14 11.96
C SER A 343 -7.14 21.54 11.45
N ASN A 344 -8.41 21.91 11.47
CA ASN A 344 -8.88 23.24 11.05
C ASN A 344 -8.22 24.43 11.78
N LYS A 345 -7.41 24.17 12.80
CA LYS A 345 -6.71 25.18 13.59
C LYS A 345 -5.20 24.97 13.69
N LEU A 346 -4.68 23.86 13.19
CA LEU A 346 -3.26 23.50 13.28
C LEU A 346 -2.78 23.08 11.89
N PHE A 347 -1.78 23.78 11.39
CA PHE A 347 -1.02 23.38 10.23
C PHE A 347 0.46 23.25 10.64
N PRO A 348 1.18 22.19 10.22
CA PRO A 348 2.56 21.98 10.59
C PRO A 348 3.44 23.16 10.16
N LYS A 349 4.45 23.47 10.96
CA LYS A 349 5.49 24.39 10.56
C LYS A 349 6.27 23.84 9.35
N PRO A 350 6.92 24.70 8.56
CA PRO A 350 7.73 24.24 7.42
C PRO A 350 8.77 23.18 7.78
N GLU A 351 9.38 23.30 8.96
CA GLU A 351 10.38 22.37 9.48
C GLU A 351 9.77 21.00 9.79
N GLU A 352 8.56 20.98 10.37
CA GLU A 352 7.81 19.75 10.67
C GLU A 352 7.36 19.07 9.38
N TRP A 353 6.96 19.88 8.37
CA TRP A 353 6.62 19.34 7.07
C TRP A 353 7.82 18.65 6.42
N ALA A 354 8.98 19.29 6.42
CA ALA A 354 10.21 18.73 5.87
C ALA A 354 10.69 17.49 6.66
N GLN A 355 10.50 17.48 7.98
CA GLN A 355 10.97 16.41 8.85
C GLN A 355 10.06 15.19 8.83
N TYR A 356 8.73 15.35 8.71
CA TYR A 356 7.76 14.26 8.93
C TYR A 356 6.99 13.90 7.66
N PHE A 357 6.38 14.87 6.99
CA PHE A 357 5.42 14.60 5.92
C PHE A 357 6.09 14.31 4.57
N THR A 358 7.08 15.10 4.19
CA THR A 358 7.81 14.87 2.94
C THR A 358 8.50 13.50 2.92
N PRO A 359 9.27 13.08 3.95
CA PRO A 359 9.87 11.75 3.97
C PRO A 359 8.83 10.62 4.00
N ALA A 360 7.69 10.82 4.67
CA ALA A 360 6.62 9.84 4.67
C ALA A 360 6.05 9.63 3.26
N LEU A 361 5.76 10.71 2.53
CA LEU A 361 5.28 10.65 1.16
C LEU A 361 6.31 10.01 0.21
N GLU A 362 7.60 10.32 0.36
CA GLU A 362 8.69 9.72 -0.42
C GLU A 362 8.80 8.21 -0.17
N THR A 363 8.71 7.78 1.08
CA THR A 363 8.78 6.36 1.45
C THR A 363 7.58 5.61 0.87
N VAL A 364 6.36 6.13 1.03
CA VAL A 364 5.14 5.54 0.48
C VAL A 364 5.22 5.45 -1.04
N ARG A 365 5.55 6.56 -1.70
CA ARG A 365 5.75 6.58 -3.16
C ARG A 365 6.76 5.54 -3.60
N GLY A 366 7.92 5.49 -2.93
CA GLY A 366 8.99 4.54 -3.26
C GLY A 366 8.54 3.09 -3.18
N GLN A 367 7.69 2.72 -2.22
CA GLN A 367 7.13 1.37 -2.12
C GLN A 367 6.07 1.10 -3.19
N VAL A 368 5.16 2.04 -3.41
CA VAL A 368 4.08 1.90 -4.39
C VAL A 368 4.64 1.72 -5.81
N ILE A 369 5.64 2.52 -6.20
CA ILE A 369 6.24 2.45 -7.55
C ILE A 369 7.02 1.14 -7.77
N ARG A 370 7.60 0.56 -6.73
CA ARG A 370 8.30 -0.73 -6.83
C ARG A 370 7.37 -1.91 -7.10
N GLN A 371 6.08 -1.76 -6.87
CA GLN A 371 5.09 -2.83 -7.11
C GLN A 371 4.60 -2.74 -8.56
N SER A 372 5.22 -3.52 -9.44
CA SER A 372 4.91 -3.53 -10.88
C SER A 372 3.45 -3.86 -11.22
N ASN A 373 2.72 -4.48 -10.28
CA ASN A 373 1.32 -4.84 -10.47
C ASN A 373 0.34 -3.70 -10.15
N ILE A 374 0.79 -2.64 -9.43
CA ILE A 374 -0.05 -1.48 -9.17
C ILE A 374 -0.13 -0.64 -10.45
N THR A 375 -1.27 -0.72 -11.11
CA THR A 375 -1.54 0.01 -12.35
C THR A 375 -2.30 1.30 -12.13
N ARG A 376 -2.93 1.44 -10.95
CA ARG A 376 -3.72 2.62 -10.58
C ARG A 376 -3.61 2.91 -9.09
N ILE A 377 -3.57 4.19 -8.75
CA ILE A 377 -3.68 4.68 -7.37
C ILE A 377 -4.99 5.45 -7.26
N GLN A 378 -5.80 5.14 -6.27
CA GLN A 378 -7.01 5.89 -5.92
C GLN A 378 -6.74 6.69 -4.67
N ILE A 379 -6.96 8.00 -4.71
CA ILE A 379 -6.71 8.90 -3.59
C ILE A 379 -8.05 9.50 -3.12
N ASP A 380 -8.40 9.26 -1.87
CA ASP A 380 -9.43 10.01 -1.16
C ASP A 380 -8.76 11.08 -0.29
N SER A 381 -8.89 12.34 -0.72
CA SER A 381 -8.18 13.45 -0.10
C SER A 381 -9.12 14.38 0.66
N HIS A 382 -8.97 14.38 1.99
CA HIS A 382 -9.66 15.29 2.92
C HIS A 382 -8.66 16.26 3.55
N LEU A 383 -7.85 16.90 2.73
CA LEU A 383 -6.71 17.68 3.16
C LEU A 383 -6.86 19.16 2.82
N PRO A 384 -6.20 20.05 3.58
CA PRO A 384 -5.94 21.41 3.16
C PRO A 384 -5.17 21.45 1.85
N ILE A 385 -5.34 22.54 1.09
CA ILE A 385 -4.79 22.66 -0.27
C ILE A 385 -3.28 22.42 -0.35
N PRO A 386 -2.42 22.98 0.53
CA PRO A 386 -0.99 22.71 0.47
C PRO A 386 -0.67 21.21 0.59
N ALA A 387 -1.34 20.51 1.49
CA ALA A 387 -1.14 19.08 1.69
C ALA A 387 -1.66 18.24 0.51
N ALA A 388 -2.80 18.62 -0.07
CA ALA A 388 -3.34 17.98 -1.28
C ALA A 388 -2.41 18.15 -2.48
N LEU A 389 -1.83 19.37 -2.67
CA LEU A 389 -0.83 19.63 -3.70
C LEU A 389 0.43 18.77 -3.49
N ALA A 390 0.89 18.59 -2.25
CA ALA A 390 2.05 17.76 -1.94
C ALA A 390 1.81 16.27 -2.29
N ILE A 391 0.66 15.71 -1.94
CA ILE A 391 0.32 14.34 -2.34
C ILE A 391 0.36 14.20 -3.86
N GLY A 392 -0.29 15.11 -4.58
CA GLY A 392 -0.26 15.11 -6.04
C GLY A 392 1.16 15.22 -6.60
N PHE A 393 2.00 16.06 -6.00
CA PHE A 393 3.40 16.26 -6.41
C PHE A 393 4.22 14.97 -6.28
N HIS A 394 4.06 14.23 -5.18
CA HIS A 394 4.76 12.97 -4.96
C HIS A 394 4.23 11.83 -5.85
N PHE A 395 2.92 11.77 -6.12
CA PHE A 395 2.32 10.82 -7.05
C PHE A 395 2.09 11.45 -8.43
N ASN A 396 3.15 11.87 -9.09
CA ASN A 396 3.08 12.62 -10.33
C ASN A 396 2.52 11.80 -11.52
N ILE A 397 1.96 12.50 -12.50
CA ILE A 397 1.28 11.89 -13.65
C ILE A 397 2.19 11.03 -14.54
N ARG A 398 3.50 11.18 -14.47
CA ARG A 398 4.45 10.41 -15.29
C ARG A 398 4.72 9.02 -14.72
N GLU A 399 4.54 8.86 -13.42
CA GLU A 399 4.89 7.64 -12.68
C GLU A 399 3.66 6.82 -12.31
N ALA A 400 2.52 7.47 -12.09
CA ALA A 400 1.34 6.79 -11.59
C ALA A 400 0.05 7.27 -12.27
N ARG A 401 -0.80 6.31 -12.62
CA ARG A 401 -2.17 6.60 -13.02
C ARG A 401 -3.02 6.80 -11.79
N VAL A 402 -3.37 8.04 -11.51
CA VAL A 402 -4.09 8.42 -10.29
C VAL A 402 -5.54 8.75 -10.60
N GLY A 403 -6.46 8.24 -9.79
CA GLY A 403 -7.82 8.72 -9.69
C GLY A 403 -8.05 9.38 -8.33
N VAL A 404 -8.87 10.40 -8.27
CA VAL A 404 -9.14 11.15 -7.04
C VAL A 404 -10.63 11.23 -6.79
N TRP A 405 -11.05 10.95 -5.56
CA TRP A 405 -12.43 11.14 -5.13
C TRP A 405 -12.72 12.61 -4.86
N ALA A 406 -13.65 13.17 -5.60
CA ALA A 406 -14.12 14.53 -5.45
C ALA A 406 -15.50 14.56 -4.81
N ARG A 407 -15.64 15.35 -3.73
CA ARG A 407 -16.89 15.50 -2.99
C ARG A 407 -17.65 16.73 -3.45
N LYS A 408 -18.97 16.60 -3.63
CA LYS A 408 -19.87 17.72 -3.87
C LYS A 408 -20.15 18.43 -2.54
N SER A 409 -19.82 19.70 -2.44
CA SER A 409 -20.24 20.54 -1.33
C SER A 409 -21.73 20.91 -1.50
N GLY A 410 -22.56 20.55 -0.51
CA GLY A 410 -23.92 21.04 -0.38
C GLY A 410 -25.02 20.01 -0.70
N GLY A 411 -25.67 19.51 0.35
CA GLY A 411 -26.85 18.66 0.28
C GLY A 411 -26.70 17.33 1.03
N SER A 412 -27.80 16.75 1.48
CA SER A 412 -27.85 15.48 2.20
C SER A 412 -27.44 14.24 1.38
N ASP A 413 -27.26 14.38 0.06
CA ASP A 413 -26.78 13.35 -0.83
C ASP A 413 -25.38 13.72 -1.33
N PHE A 414 -24.34 13.33 -0.57
CA PHE A 414 -22.94 13.40 -1.02
C PHE A 414 -22.72 12.38 -2.12
N LYS A 415 -22.98 12.74 -3.37
CA LYS A 415 -22.51 11.93 -4.51
C LYS A 415 -21.04 12.20 -4.72
N GLU A 416 -20.22 11.23 -4.36
CA GLU A 416 -18.80 11.23 -4.68
C GLU A 416 -18.62 11.07 -6.20
N GLN A 417 -17.80 11.94 -6.79
CA GLN A 417 -17.36 11.82 -8.18
C GLN A 417 -15.92 11.35 -8.20
N PHE A 418 -15.62 10.38 -9.03
CA PHE A 418 -14.27 9.88 -9.23
C PHE A 418 -13.64 10.53 -10.46
N TRP A 419 -12.50 11.21 -10.28
CA TRP A 419 -11.79 11.92 -11.34
C TRP A 419 -10.48 11.20 -11.69
N LEU A 420 -10.34 10.74 -12.93
CA LEU A 420 -9.09 10.17 -13.43
C LEU A 420 -8.15 11.29 -13.89
N SER A 421 -6.90 11.23 -13.47
CA SER A 421 -5.88 12.23 -13.81
C SER A 421 -5.51 12.24 -15.30
N ASP A 422 -5.75 11.14 -16.02
CA ASP A 422 -5.50 10.93 -17.42
C ASP A 422 -6.76 11.06 -18.29
N ALA A 423 -7.88 11.55 -17.75
CA ALA A 423 -9.08 11.82 -18.51
C ALA A 423 -8.83 12.88 -19.60
N HIS A 424 -9.51 12.73 -20.73
CA HIS A 424 -9.40 13.70 -21.82
C HIS A 424 -9.90 15.07 -21.37
N PRO A 425 -9.06 16.14 -21.42
CA PRO A 425 -9.43 17.44 -20.91
C PRO A 425 -10.62 18.05 -21.67
N ALA A 426 -11.47 18.80 -20.98
CA ALA A 426 -12.48 19.63 -21.60
C ALA A 426 -11.82 20.85 -22.25
N ILE A 427 -12.50 21.46 -23.22
CA ILE A 427 -12.16 22.79 -23.69
C ILE A 427 -12.74 23.78 -22.67
N ILE A 428 -11.89 24.54 -22.00
CA ILE A 428 -12.27 25.58 -21.06
C ILE A 428 -11.55 26.86 -21.46
N ASP A 429 -12.26 27.98 -21.46
CA ASP A 429 -11.70 29.30 -21.81
C ASP A 429 -11.37 30.07 -20.52
N ASN A 430 -10.43 29.54 -19.75
CA ASN A 430 -9.94 30.24 -18.55
C ASN A 430 -8.82 31.18 -18.94
N ARG A 431 -9.09 32.48 -18.87
CA ARG A 431 -8.06 33.50 -19.10
C ARG A 431 -7.47 33.95 -17.77
N PRO A 432 -6.12 33.86 -17.61
CA PRO A 432 -5.46 34.39 -16.42
C PRO A 432 -5.73 35.90 -16.32
N LYS A 433 -6.16 36.34 -15.14
CA LYS A 433 -6.31 37.75 -14.83
C LYS A 433 -5.03 38.27 -14.21
N TRP A 434 -4.31 39.13 -14.96
CA TRP A 434 -3.07 39.71 -14.52
C TRP A 434 -3.33 40.99 -13.73
N TYR A 435 -2.75 41.11 -12.54
CA TYR A 435 -2.71 42.34 -11.72
C TYR A 435 -1.36 43.04 -11.82
N LYS A 436 -0.28 42.27 -12.02
CA LYS A 436 1.07 42.75 -12.27
C LYS A 436 1.76 41.84 -13.27
N ASP A 437 2.39 42.40 -14.29
CA ASP A 437 3.14 41.65 -15.30
C ASP A 437 4.38 42.45 -15.73
N ASN A 438 5.38 42.50 -14.87
CA ASN A 438 6.66 43.15 -15.08
C ASN A 438 7.72 42.12 -15.50
N VAL A 439 8.76 42.55 -16.12
CA VAL A 439 9.91 41.75 -16.50
C VAL A 439 11.11 42.15 -15.69
N GLY A 440 11.62 41.24 -14.86
CA GLY A 440 12.89 41.37 -14.14
C GLY A 440 12.80 42.09 -12.80
N GLY A 441 13.61 41.61 -11.85
CA GLY A 441 13.77 42.17 -10.52
C GLY A 441 13.77 41.10 -9.44
N THR A 442 12.63 40.67 -8.99
CA THR A 442 12.50 39.73 -7.86
C THR A 442 12.49 38.25 -8.28
N ARG A 443 12.28 37.96 -9.55
CA ARG A 443 12.12 36.59 -10.10
C ARG A 443 11.01 35.78 -9.40
N SER A 444 10.03 36.51 -8.86
CA SER A 444 8.95 35.95 -8.07
C SER A 444 7.58 36.27 -8.66
N ALA A 445 6.63 35.36 -8.52
CA ALA A 445 5.26 35.57 -8.94
C ALA A 445 4.27 35.16 -7.86
N ILE A 446 3.11 35.80 -7.81
CA ILE A 446 1.94 35.36 -7.05
C ILE A 446 0.96 34.69 -8.01
N LEU A 447 0.50 33.50 -7.65
CA LEU A 447 -0.54 32.77 -8.34
C LEU A 447 -1.71 32.48 -7.38
N GLU A 448 -2.86 33.03 -7.69
CA GLU A 448 -4.11 32.78 -6.97
C GLU A 448 -4.95 31.77 -7.75
N LEU A 449 -5.37 30.68 -7.10
CA LEU A 449 -6.23 29.65 -7.69
C LEU A 449 -7.58 29.62 -6.99
N THR A 450 -8.65 29.73 -7.77
CA THR A 450 -10.02 29.75 -7.24
C THR A 450 -10.99 28.93 -8.10
N THR A 451 -12.14 28.56 -7.52
CA THR A 451 -13.21 27.89 -8.25
C THR A 451 -14.54 28.61 -8.14
N TYR A 452 -14.80 29.30 -7.03
CA TYR A 452 -16.11 29.93 -6.78
C TYR A 452 -16.01 31.36 -6.27
N VAL A 453 -15.01 31.68 -5.45
CA VAL A 453 -14.91 32.97 -4.75
C VAL A 453 -13.49 33.49 -4.89
N SER A 454 -13.36 34.76 -5.29
CA SER A 454 -12.08 35.45 -5.34
C SER A 454 -11.44 35.51 -3.95
N ILE A 455 -10.11 35.34 -3.92
CA ILE A 455 -9.28 35.46 -2.71
C ILE A 455 -8.34 36.68 -2.80
N HIS A 456 -8.46 37.49 -3.86
CA HIS A 456 -7.53 38.55 -4.19
C HIS A 456 -7.32 39.53 -3.04
N ASP A 457 -8.40 40.04 -2.45
CA ASP A 457 -8.29 41.07 -1.38
C ASP A 457 -7.55 40.54 -0.15
N SER A 458 -7.82 39.28 0.23
CA SER A 458 -7.18 38.63 1.38
C SER A 458 -5.70 38.33 1.10
N VAL A 459 -5.36 37.89 -0.12
CA VAL A 459 -3.98 37.67 -0.55
C VAL A 459 -3.24 39.01 -0.64
N HIS A 460 -3.87 40.04 -1.21
CA HIS A 460 -3.28 41.36 -1.30
C HIS A 460 -2.95 41.97 0.08
N ALA A 461 -3.88 41.87 1.04
CA ALA A 461 -3.64 42.34 2.40
C ALA A 461 -2.47 41.59 3.06
N PHE A 462 -2.39 40.27 2.87
CA PHE A 462 -1.31 39.44 3.43
C PHE A 462 0.05 39.76 2.79
N VAL A 463 0.13 39.82 1.46
CA VAL A 463 1.36 40.14 0.71
C VAL A 463 1.89 41.52 1.10
N LYS A 464 0.98 42.50 1.23
CA LYS A 464 1.33 43.86 1.69
C LYS A 464 1.90 43.84 3.12
N SER A 465 1.32 43.02 4.00
CA SER A 465 1.81 42.91 5.40
C SER A 465 3.21 42.32 5.49
N LEU A 466 3.60 41.50 4.54
CA LEU A 466 4.95 40.91 4.47
C LEU A 466 5.95 41.79 3.74
N GLY A 467 5.51 42.84 3.06
CA GLY A 467 6.37 43.63 2.16
C GLY A 467 6.93 42.81 1.00
N LEU A 468 6.25 41.75 0.59
CA LEU A 468 6.69 40.86 -0.48
C LEU A 468 6.51 41.57 -1.84
N ASP A 469 7.60 41.85 -2.53
CA ASP A 469 7.58 42.34 -3.90
C ASP A 469 7.73 41.20 -4.91
N VAL A 470 6.97 41.26 -6.01
CA VAL A 470 6.94 40.24 -7.05
C VAL A 470 6.91 40.90 -8.43
N ASP A 471 7.44 40.19 -9.43
CA ASP A 471 7.40 40.68 -10.82
C ASP A 471 6.04 40.43 -11.46
N LYS A 472 5.40 39.29 -11.11
CA LYS A 472 4.12 38.93 -11.68
C LYS A 472 3.09 38.62 -10.60
N TRP A 473 1.84 39.02 -10.88
CA TRP A 473 0.69 38.65 -10.03
C TRP A 473 -0.49 38.26 -10.93
N VAL A 474 -0.91 37.05 -10.81
CA VAL A 474 -1.95 36.48 -11.65
C VAL A 474 -2.97 35.70 -10.83
N SER A 475 -4.24 35.85 -11.15
CA SER A 475 -5.34 35.02 -10.63
C SER A 475 -5.90 34.15 -11.74
N MET A 476 -6.17 32.91 -11.41
CA MET A 476 -6.75 31.92 -12.30
C MET A 476 -7.97 31.26 -11.64
N SER A 477 -9.14 31.49 -12.22
CA SER A 477 -10.40 30.92 -11.74
C SER A 477 -10.89 29.83 -12.70
N LEU A 478 -11.43 28.74 -12.15
CA LEU A 478 -12.10 27.76 -13.00
C LEU A 478 -13.47 28.28 -13.39
N GLU A 479 -13.60 28.67 -14.66
CA GLU A 479 -14.83 29.18 -15.26
C GLU A 479 -15.24 28.33 -16.46
N VAL A 480 -16.55 28.19 -16.66
CA VAL A 480 -17.15 27.57 -17.82
C VAL A 480 -18.16 28.57 -18.40
N ASN A 481 -17.92 28.98 -19.66
CA ASN A 481 -18.70 30.05 -20.30
C ASN A 481 -18.73 31.37 -19.47
N GLY A 482 -17.61 31.73 -18.84
CA GLY A 482 -17.45 32.96 -18.06
C GLY A 482 -18.17 32.95 -16.70
N LYS A 483 -18.58 31.77 -16.21
CA LYS A 483 -19.21 31.61 -14.89
C LYS A 483 -18.57 30.46 -14.11
N SER A 484 -18.56 30.58 -12.79
CA SER A 484 -18.20 29.46 -11.92
C SER A 484 -19.16 28.30 -12.12
N PRO A 485 -18.69 27.07 -12.35
CA PRO A 485 -19.57 25.93 -12.58
C PRO A 485 -20.28 25.53 -11.27
N GLU A 486 -21.55 25.11 -11.35
CA GLU A 486 -22.28 24.56 -10.20
C GLU A 486 -21.63 23.29 -9.66
N SER A 487 -21.04 22.49 -10.53
CA SER A 487 -20.23 21.32 -10.21
C SER A 487 -19.09 21.17 -11.20
N ILE A 488 -17.92 20.78 -10.69
CA ILE A 488 -16.72 20.55 -11.51
C ILE A 488 -16.76 19.12 -12.00
N THR A 489 -16.66 18.94 -13.32
CA THR A 489 -16.54 17.61 -13.94
C THR A 489 -15.06 17.18 -13.98
N GLU A 490 -14.81 15.87 -14.08
CA GLU A 490 -13.47 15.29 -14.25
C GLU A 490 -12.68 15.98 -15.36
N ARG A 491 -13.29 16.12 -16.55
CA ARG A 491 -12.64 16.72 -17.74
C ARG A 491 -12.29 18.20 -17.54
N GLN A 492 -13.12 18.95 -16.81
CA GLN A 492 -12.85 20.35 -16.45
C GLN A 492 -11.72 20.46 -15.41
N ALA A 493 -11.71 19.57 -14.41
CA ALA A 493 -10.66 19.51 -13.40
C ALA A 493 -9.28 19.23 -14.01
N VAL A 494 -9.22 18.24 -14.93
CA VAL A 494 -7.99 17.92 -15.67
C VAL A 494 -7.54 19.07 -16.56
N ALA A 495 -8.47 19.71 -17.28
CA ALA A 495 -8.16 20.88 -18.14
C ALA A 495 -7.58 22.03 -17.32
N PHE A 496 -8.21 22.36 -16.18
CA PHE A 496 -7.74 23.42 -15.30
C PHE A 496 -6.35 23.11 -14.71
N ALA A 497 -6.14 21.89 -14.24
CA ALA A 497 -4.84 21.46 -13.71
C ALA A 497 -3.72 21.55 -14.78
N ASN A 498 -4.02 21.21 -16.04
CA ASN A 498 -3.08 21.35 -17.15
C ASN A 498 -2.74 22.84 -17.40
N GLN A 499 -3.75 23.71 -17.42
CA GLN A 499 -3.57 25.15 -17.66
C GLN A 499 -2.76 25.81 -16.54
N VAL A 500 -3.01 25.45 -15.27
CA VAL A 500 -2.22 25.93 -14.12
C VAL A 500 -0.75 25.58 -14.27
N ALA A 501 -0.45 24.31 -14.56
CA ALA A 501 0.93 23.88 -14.74
C ALA A 501 1.61 24.52 -15.97
N GLN A 502 0.86 24.73 -17.04
CA GLN A 502 1.34 25.42 -18.24
C GLN A 502 1.66 26.89 -17.95
N LEU A 503 0.79 27.58 -17.21
CA LEU A 503 1.00 28.98 -16.82
C LEU A 503 2.27 29.11 -15.96
N ILE A 504 2.50 28.23 -14.99
CA ILE A 504 3.71 28.26 -14.16
C ILE A 504 4.96 28.04 -15.03
N ARG A 505 4.95 27.04 -15.92
CA ARG A 505 6.09 26.80 -16.83
C ARG A 505 6.34 27.98 -17.78
N GLN A 506 5.28 28.64 -18.24
CA GLN A 506 5.42 29.84 -19.05
C GLN A 506 6.08 30.96 -18.24
N MET A 507 5.67 31.21 -16.99
CA MET A 507 6.32 32.19 -16.11
C MET A 507 7.79 31.81 -15.85
N ASN A 508 8.10 30.53 -15.63
CA ASN A 508 9.47 30.07 -15.47
C ASN A 508 10.32 30.35 -16.73
N GLY A 509 9.77 30.09 -17.92
CA GLY A 509 10.43 30.46 -19.19
C GLY A 509 10.68 31.95 -19.37
N GLN A 510 9.98 32.79 -18.61
CA GLN A 510 10.17 34.23 -18.54
C GLN A 510 11.08 34.70 -17.38
N GLY A 511 11.75 33.77 -16.70
CA GLY A 511 12.71 34.03 -15.64
C GLY A 511 12.16 34.05 -14.21
N ILE A 512 10.89 33.65 -14.00
CA ILE A 512 10.34 33.49 -12.65
C ILE A 512 10.90 32.19 -12.05
N GLU A 513 11.49 32.26 -10.89
CA GLU A 513 12.06 31.10 -10.16
C GLU A 513 11.20 30.69 -8.97
N ASN A 514 10.45 31.62 -8.38
CA ASN A 514 9.66 31.41 -7.19
C ASN A 514 8.19 31.76 -7.46
N VAL A 515 7.29 30.80 -7.27
CA VAL A 515 5.85 31.02 -7.40
C VAL A 515 5.20 30.90 -6.02
N HIS A 516 4.59 31.97 -5.54
CA HIS A 516 3.81 32.01 -4.31
C HIS A 516 2.36 31.64 -4.63
N LEU A 517 1.96 30.41 -4.29
CA LEU A 517 0.66 29.85 -4.63
C LEU A 517 -0.31 29.94 -3.47
N PHE A 518 -1.44 30.60 -3.71
CA PHE A 518 -2.59 30.69 -2.82
C PHE A 518 -3.78 30.00 -3.48
N GLY A 519 -4.55 29.23 -2.72
CA GLY A 519 -5.63 28.45 -3.31
C GLY A 519 -6.90 28.40 -2.47
N ARG A 520 -8.06 28.53 -3.13
CA ARG A 520 -9.39 28.20 -2.61
C ARG A 520 -10.10 27.32 -3.63
N ILE A 521 -9.71 26.07 -3.66
CA ILE A 521 -10.13 25.03 -4.60
C ILE A 521 -10.48 23.75 -3.84
N PRO A 522 -11.24 22.80 -4.42
CA PRO A 522 -11.42 21.49 -3.83
C PRO A 522 -10.11 20.72 -3.63
N SER A 523 -10.01 19.94 -2.56
CA SER A 523 -8.83 19.11 -2.26
C SER A 523 -8.46 18.18 -3.42
N ALA A 524 -9.45 17.52 -4.03
CA ALA A 524 -9.25 16.65 -5.20
C ALA A 524 -8.61 17.41 -6.38
N LEU A 525 -9.01 18.66 -6.62
CA LEU A 525 -8.39 19.50 -7.65
C LEU A 525 -6.95 19.88 -7.28
N GLY A 526 -6.68 20.09 -5.99
CA GLY A 526 -5.33 20.29 -5.47
C GLY A 526 -4.41 19.10 -5.79
N VAL A 527 -4.87 17.85 -5.59
CA VAL A 527 -4.12 16.64 -5.96
C VAL A 527 -3.83 16.62 -7.47
N LEU A 528 -4.83 16.87 -8.32
CA LEU A 528 -4.65 16.86 -9.79
C LEU A 528 -3.68 17.94 -10.27
N ILE A 529 -3.70 19.14 -9.67
CA ILE A 529 -2.74 20.21 -9.95
C ILE A 529 -1.34 19.75 -9.50
N GLY A 530 -1.20 19.30 -8.24
CA GLY A 530 0.06 18.84 -7.68
C GLY A 530 0.78 17.83 -8.56
N GLN A 531 0.05 16.87 -9.16
CA GLN A 531 0.59 15.88 -10.09
C GLN A 531 1.32 16.45 -11.30
N ARG A 532 1.05 17.69 -11.66
CA ARG A 532 1.56 18.36 -12.86
C ARG A 532 2.63 19.41 -12.58
N LEU A 533 2.95 19.63 -11.30
CA LEU A 533 3.90 20.65 -10.86
C LEU A 533 5.37 20.23 -10.97
N GLN A 534 5.66 19.02 -11.40
CA GLN A 534 7.04 18.61 -11.71
C GLN A 534 7.66 19.53 -12.77
N ALA A 535 8.92 19.92 -12.56
CA ALA A 535 9.63 20.88 -13.41
C ALA A 535 8.96 22.27 -13.53
N CYS A 536 8.30 22.71 -12.46
CA CYS A 536 7.64 24.01 -12.35
C CYS A 536 8.42 25.00 -11.45
N GLY A 537 9.69 24.73 -11.14
CA GLY A 537 10.50 25.56 -10.24
C GLY A 537 10.06 25.44 -8.78
N ARG A 538 10.40 26.44 -7.97
CA ARG A 538 10.05 26.47 -6.56
C ARG A 538 8.65 27.03 -6.38
N ILE A 539 7.78 26.26 -5.70
CA ILE A 539 6.40 26.66 -5.43
C ILE A 539 6.20 26.76 -3.94
N HIS A 540 6.06 27.99 -3.46
CA HIS A 540 5.81 28.32 -2.07
C HIS A 540 4.31 28.25 -1.80
N LEU A 541 3.88 27.31 -0.95
CA LEU A 541 2.47 27.07 -0.65
C LEU A 541 2.06 27.82 0.62
N TYR A 542 0.84 28.33 0.61
CA TYR A 542 0.28 29.08 1.70
C TYR A 542 -1.02 28.45 2.19
N TRP A 543 -1.15 28.40 3.49
CA TRP A 543 -2.33 27.93 4.21
C TRP A 543 -3.16 29.13 4.68
N PHE A 544 -4.49 29.06 4.48
CA PHE A 544 -5.41 30.07 5.00
C PHE A 544 -5.74 29.78 6.46
N ASP A 545 -5.22 30.60 7.36
CA ASP A 545 -5.45 30.59 8.79
C ASP A 545 -6.26 31.83 9.16
N ASN A 546 -7.59 31.70 9.07
CA ASN A 546 -8.56 32.79 9.18
C ASN A 546 -8.21 33.79 10.33
N PRO A 547 -8.04 35.09 10.03
CA PRO A 547 -8.41 35.78 8.77
C PRO A 547 -7.28 35.96 7.75
N THR A 548 -6.12 35.39 7.94
CA THR A 548 -4.92 35.67 7.14
C THR A 548 -4.32 34.37 6.56
N TYR A 549 -3.17 34.48 5.92
CA TYR A 549 -2.41 33.33 5.41
C TYR A 549 -1.17 33.08 6.26
N ARG A 550 -0.65 31.85 6.20
CA ARG A 550 0.67 31.47 6.71
C ARG A 550 1.42 30.68 5.65
N PHE A 551 2.73 30.84 5.62
CA PHE A 551 3.58 29.99 4.79
C PHE A 551 3.52 28.54 5.30
N ALA A 552 3.25 27.61 4.39
CA ALA A 552 3.17 26.18 4.70
C ALA A 552 4.52 25.49 4.48
N PHE A 553 4.94 25.39 3.23
CA PHE A 553 6.22 24.81 2.80
C PHE A 553 6.45 25.06 1.31
N THR A 554 7.60 24.61 0.80
CA THR A 554 7.98 24.73 -0.61
C THR A 554 8.02 23.36 -1.28
N LEU A 555 7.40 23.26 -2.46
CA LEU A 555 7.60 22.16 -3.41
C LEU A 555 8.72 22.56 -4.38
N SER A 556 9.66 21.64 -4.67
CA SER A 556 10.78 21.89 -5.59
C SER A 556 11.23 20.65 -6.33
#